data_607cbcf26eec7fb87a80bbf956734366
#
_entry.id   607cbcf26eec7fb87a80bbf956734366
#
_cell.length_a   1.000
_cell.length_b   1.000
_cell.length_c   1.000
_cell.angle_alpha   90.00
_cell.angle_beta   90.00
_cell.angle_gamma   90.00
#
_symmetry.space_group_name_H-M   'P 1'
#
loop_
_entity.id
_entity.type
_entity.pdbx_description
1 polymer ?
#
loop_
_entity_poly.entity_id
_entity_poly.type
_entity_poly.pdbx_seq_one_letter_code
_entity_poly.pdbx_strand_id
1 'polypeptide(L)'
;LKNGSRGIGSYFRKLNNGILGNDIRNATVEKRLEDAKNWATKTSPRYADIINLANSSLMQILEDAEKLRSKNNLLLNSCRLSLQHLNKVQLLANIDEEVRQLNHDNNRFLLSDTNALLHLLVKDGDSSFVFEKIGTNIHNVMIDEFQDTSRMQWGNFKLLLLEGLSQGADSLIVGDVKQSIYRWRNGDWGILNSLNNHIEHFPIRVKTLATNRRSETNVIRFNNQIFTAAANYLNGVYKQQLGKDCEDLQKAYADVVQESPRSTEKGYVKVSFLEPDEEHDYTEQTLISLGEEVQHLLTSGVRLNDIAILVRKNKSIPRIADYFDKELHYKVVSDEAFRLDASLAICMMLDALRFLSDENNKIARAQLAVAYQNEVLQKGLDWNTLLLLPAENYLPAAFLEKTKELRLMPLYELLEELFSIFEMNLIKDQDAYLFAFFDAVTDYLQSNSSELDGFIRYWDETLCSKTIPSGEVEGIRIFSIHKSKGLEFHTVLLPFCDWKLEYETINQLVWCAPQTAPFNALDILLITYS
;
A
#
# COMPACT_ATOMS: atom_id res chain seq x y z
N LEU A 1 23.73 -53.62 15.61
CA LEU A 1 23.29 -52.24 15.23
C LEU A 1 24.52 -51.51 14.67
N LYS A 2 24.50 -51.11 13.41
CA LYS A 2 25.57 -50.26 12.86
C LYS A 2 25.67 -48.94 13.62
N ASN A 3 26.79 -48.75 14.31
CA ASN A 3 27.09 -47.54 15.11
C ASN A 3 27.63 -46.38 14.29
N GLY A 4 27.04 -46.12 13.12
CA GLY A 4 27.43 -44.98 12.29
C GLY A 4 26.71 -43.71 12.65
N SER A 5 27.23 -42.56 12.22
CA SER A 5 26.63 -41.22 12.41
C SER A 5 25.18 -41.10 11.91
N ARG A 6 24.75 -41.99 11.02
CA ARG A 6 23.39 -42.08 10.44
C ARG A 6 22.56 -43.24 10.99
N GLY A 7 23.05 -43.99 11.98
CA GLY A 7 22.35 -45.14 12.55
C GLY A 7 21.30 -44.77 13.60
N ILE A 8 20.47 -45.77 13.98
CA ILE A 8 19.40 -45.58 14.96
C ILE A 8 19.92 -45.11 16.36
N GLY A 9 21.10 -45.56 16.75
CA GLY A 9 21.72 -45.09 17.99
C GLY A 9 22.15 -43.61 17.94
N SER A 10 22.47 -43.10 16.76
CA SER A 10 22.72 -41.68 16.56
C SER A 10 21.41 -40.87 16.61
N TYR A 11 20.33 -41.42 16.06
CA TYR A 11 19.01 -40.81 16.12
C TYR A 11 18.58 -40.60 17.59
N PHE A 12 18.61 -41.61 18.42
CA PHE A 12 18.24 -41.49 19.85
C PHE A 12 19.19 -40.58 20.65
N ARG A 13 20.49 -40.55 20.31
CA ARG A 13 21.43 -39.59 20.93
C ARG A 13 21.09 -38.15 20.56
N LYS A 14 20.73 -37.90 19.31
CA LYS A 14 20.27 -36.56 18.89
C LYS A 14 19.00 -36.14 19.60
N LEU A 15 18.02 -37.03 19.73
CA LEU A 15 16.82 -36.80 20.53
C LEU A 15 17.13 -36.47 21.98
N ASN A 16 18.01 -37.23 22.62
CA ASN A 16 18.43 -37.01 24.00
C ASN A 16 19.15 -35.66 24.18
N ASN A 17 19.81 -35.17 23.13
CA ASN A 17 20.44 -33.86 23.12
C ASN A 17 19.46 -32.72 22.70
N GLY A 18 18.15 -32.99 22.63
CA GLY A 18 17.13 -32.01 22.33
C GLY A 18 17.06 -31.59 20.84
N ILE A 19 17.69 -32.32 19.93
CA ILE A 19 17.61 -32.08 18.50
C ILE A 19 16.34 -32.72 17.94
N LEU A 20 15.36 -31.91 17.54
CA LEU A 20 14.02 -32.35 17.13
C LEU A 20 13.74 -32.15 15.64
N GLY A 21 14.64 -31.49 14.88
CA GLY A 21 14.45 -31.14 13.48
C GLY A 21 14.19 -32.36 12.57
N ASN A 22 13.57 -32.10 11.42
CA ASN A 22 13.23 -33.19 10.48
C ASN A 22 14.46 -33.84 9.85
N ASP A 23 15.61 -33.19 9.85
CA ASP A 23 16.89 -33.68 9.37
C ASP A 23 17.41 -34.93 10.08
N ILE A 24 16.96 -35.20 11.33
CA ILE A 24 17.35 -36.42 12.05
C ILE A 24 16.55 -37.65 11.63
N ARG A 25 15.37 -37.47 11.01
CA ARG A 25 14.59 -38.53 10.35
C ARG A 25 15.15 -38.81 8.97
N ASN A 26 16.26 -39.50 8.92
CA ASN A 26 16.93 -39.87 7.69
C ASN A 26 16.40 -41.20 7.10
N ALA A 27 16.74 -41.51 5.84
CA ALA A 27 16.31 -42.71 5.15
C ALA A 27 16.60 -44.02 5.88
N THR A 28 17.55 -44.01 6.83
CA THR A 28 17.87 -45.21 7.67
C THR A 28 16.82 -45.39 8.78
N VAL A 29 16.31 -44.29 9.33
CA VAL A 29 15.22 -44.30 10.30
C VAL A 29 13.91 -44.69 9.63
N GLU A 30 13.62 -44.11 8.44
CA GLU A 30 12.41 -44.43 7.69
C GLU A 30 12.32 -45.91 7.33
N LYS A 31 13.38 -46.49 6.72
CA LYS A 31 13.40 -47.93 6.41
C LYS A 31 13.16 -48.83 7.62
N ARG A 32 13.56 -48.40 8.82
CA ARG A 32 13.33 -49.19 10.05
C ARG A 32 11.93 -49.02 10.65
N LEU A 33 11.27 -47.91 10.33
CA LEU A 33 9.85 -47.74 10.63
C LEU A 33 8.97 -48.58 9.69
N GLU A 34 9.42 -48.83 8.47
CA GLU A 34 8.65 -49.58 7.46
C GLU A 34 8.67 -51.08 7.71
N ASP A 35 9.86 -51.71 8.00
CA ASP A 35 10.00 -53.17 8.15
C ASP A 35 11.08 -53.52 9.16
N ALA A 36 10.76 -54.45 10.04
CA ALA A 36 11.67 -55.03 11.01
C ALA A 36 12.93 -55.62 10.36
N LYS A 37 12.83 -56.17 9.14
CA LYS A 37 13.96 -56.70 8.39
C LYS A 37 15.08 -55.69 8.13
N ASN A 38 14.79 -54.43 8.17
CA ASN A 38 15.75 -53.33 8.00
C ASN A 38 16.61 -53.05 9.27
N TRP A 39 16.32 -53.70 10.41
CA TRP A 39 17.04 -53.46 11.65
C TRP A 39 18.39 -54.19 11.69
N ALA A 40 18.56 -55.27 10.94
CA ALA A 40 19.81 -56.02 10.85
C ALA A 40 20.19 -56.38 9.42
N THR A 41 21.47 -56.60 9.17
CA THR A 41 21.92 -57.12 7.87
C THR A 41 21.79 -58.67 7.87
N LYS A 42 21.37 -59.27 6.77
CA LYS A 42 21.18 -60.71 6.62
C LYS A 42 22.43 -61.54 7.00
N THR A 43 23.60 -60.92 6.93
CA THR A 43 24.89 -61.52 7.30
C THR A 43 25.23 -61.46 8.79
N SER A 44 24.34 -60.84 9.60
CA SER A 44 24.57 -60.76 11.04
C SER A 44 24.35 -62.10 11.75
N PRO A 45 25.27 -62.57 12.57
CA PRO A 45 25.10 -63.84 13.30
C PRO A 45 23.91 -63.81 14.28
N ARG A 46 23.42 -62.64 14.68
CA ARG A 46 22.23 -62.44 15.53
C ARG A 46 21.04 -61.87 14.74
N TYR A 47 20.92 -62.17 13.48
CA TYR A 47 19.87 -61.62 12.63
C TYR A 47 18.47 -61.92 13.15
N ALA A 48 18.19 -63.21 13.46
CA ALA A 48 16.89 -63.66 13.99
C ALA A 48 16.52 -63.01 15.33
N ASP A 49 17.46 -62.93 16.25
CA ASP A 49 17.22 -62.28 17.56
C ASP A 49 16.88 -60.81 17.46
N ILE A 50 17.61 -60.08 16.55
CA ILE A 50 17.38 -58.68 16.34
C ILE A 50 16.01 -58.44 15.67
N ILE A 51 15.62 -59.24 14.69
CA ILE A 51 14.33 -59.14 14.02
C ILE A 51 13.19 -59.46 14.99
N ASN A 52 13.32 -60.50 15.82
CA ASN A 52 12.33 -60.81 16.86
C ASN A 52 12.19 -59.65 17.86
N LEU A 53 13.28 -59.04 18.29
CA LEU A 53 13.27 -57.89 19.18
C LEU A 53 12.70 -56.65 18.49
N ALA A 54 12.99 -56.47 17.21
CA ALA A 54 12.41 -55.36 16.42
C ALA A 54 10.89 -55.49 16.34
N ASN A 55 10.37 -56.66 16.01
CA ASN A 55 8.93 -56.92 15.96
C ASN A 55 8.24 -56.81 17.30
N SER A 56 8.91 -57.25 18.40
CA SER A 56 8.29 -57.25 19.73
C SER A 56 8.28 -55.91 20.44
N SER A 57 9.26 -55.04 20.17
CA SER A 57 9.37 -53.80 20.95
C SER A 57 10.05 -52.61 20.24
N LEU A 58 11.14 -52.85 19.47
CA LEU A 58 11.95 -51.72 18.98
C LEU A 58 11.25 -50.85 17.93
N MET A 59 10.42 -51.46 17.09
CA MET A 59 9.62 -50.67 16.10
C MET A 59 8.62 -49.77 16.81
N GLN A 60 7.90 -50.31 17.81
CA GLN A 60 6.95 -49.53 18.58
C GLN A 60 7.62 -48.36 19.32
N ILE A 61 8.78 -48.63 19.96
CA ILE A 61 9.58 -47.56 20.61
C ILE A 61 10.01 -46.50 19.64
N LEU A 62 10.42 -46.87 18.40
CA LEU A 62 10.82 -45.91 17.38
C LEU A 62 9.63 -45.11 16.88
N GLU A 63 8.47 -45.73 16.65
CA GLU A 63 7.23 -45.04 16.26
C GLU A 63 6.78 -44.02 17.32
N ASP A 64 6.79 -44.45 18.60
CA ASP A 64 6.38 -43.56 19.69
C ASP A 64 7.36 -42.41 19.86
N ALA A 65 8.67 -42.67 19.68
CA ALA A 65 9.68 -41.63 19.70
C ALA A 65 9.50 -40.65 18.55
N GLU A 66 9.16 -41.12 17.34
CA GLU A 66 8.88 -40.24 16.19
C GLU A 66 7.61 -39.40 16.35
N LYS A 67 6.53 -40.00 16.87
CA LYS A 67 5.30 -39.26 17.19
C LYS A 67 5.58 -38.17 18.22
N LEU A 68 6.32 -38.50 19.27
CA LEU A 68 6.67 -37.54 20.32
C LEU A 68 7.62 -36.44 19.78
N ARG A 69 8.64 -36.85 18.99
CA ARG A 69 9.56 -35.89 18.35
C ARG A 69 8.81 -34.90 17.45
N SER A 70 7.96 -35.41 16.57
CA SER A 70 7.18 -34.57 15.63
C SER A 70 6.30 -33.58 16.38
N LYS A 71 5.58 -34.05 17.41
CA LYS A 71 4.75 -33.20 18.26
C LYS A 71 5.56 -32.11 18.97
N ASN A 72 6.70 -32.48 19.55
CA ASN A 72 7.54 -31.55 20.29
C ASN A 72 8.27 -30.58 19.35
N ASN A 73 8.66 -31.02 18.15
CA ASN A 73 9.22 -30.14 17.12
C ASN A 73 8.21 -29.08 16.66
N LEU A 74 6.97 -29.49 16.41
CA LEU A 74 5.88 -28.58 16.09
C LEU A 74 5.67 -27.55 17.21
N LEU A 75 5.58 -28.01 18.47
CA LEU A 75 5.42 -27.15 19.63
C LEU A 75 6.59 -26.15 19.75
N LEU A 76 7.82 -26.61 19.64
CA LEU A 76 9.01 -25.76 19.72
C LEU A 76 9.06 -24.70 18.63
N ASN A 77 8.75 -25.08 17.39
CA ASN A 77 8.70 -24.15 16.28
C ASN A 77 7.57 -23.12 16.45
N SER A 78 6.39 -23.56 16.91
CA SER A 78 5.29 -22.67 17.24
C SER A 78 5.65 -21.68 18.35
N CYS A 79 6.33 -22.13 19.40
CA CYS A 79 6.85 -21.25 20.45
C CYS A 79 7.85 -20.22 19.89
N ARG A 80 8.79 -20.66 19.06
CA ARG A 80 9.78 -19.76 18.43
C ARG A 80 9.10 -18.69 17.57
N LEU A 81 8.15 -19.10 16.72
CA LEU A 81 7.38 -18.17 15.89
C LEU A 81 6.58 -17.19 16.72
N SER A 82 5.94 -17.65 17.80
CA SER A 82 5.14 -16.78 18.69
C SER A 82 6.00 -15.74 19.42
N LEU A 83 7.21 -16.10 19.82
CA LEU A 83 8.12 -15.22 20.55
C LEU A 83 8.91 -14.27 19.63
N GLN A 84 9.05 -14.60 18.35
CA GLN A 84 9.94 -13.91 17.41
C GLN A 84 9.64 -12.41 17.30
N HIS A 85 8.36 -12.04 17.37
CA HIS A 85 7.92 -10.67 17.18
C HIS A 85 7.18 -10.07 18.38
N LEU A 86 7.24 -10.72 19.53
CA LEU A 86 6.55 -10.27 20.73
C LEU A 86 6.94 -8.85 21.13
N ASN A 87 8.24 -8.52 21.05
CA ASN A 87 8.73 -7.18 21.35
C ASN A 87 8.18 -6.12 20.36
N LYS A 88 7.94 -6.48 19.09
CA LYS A 88 7.32 -5.57 18.12
C LYS A 88 5.85 -5.31 18.46
N VAL A 89 5.12 -6.34 18.89
CA VAL A 89 3.73 -6.21 19.34
C VAL A 89 3.65 -5.32 20.58
N GLN A 90 4.57 -5.54 21.54
CA GLN A 90 4.65 -4.70 22.75
C GLN A 90 4.96 -3.24 22.39
N LEU A 91 5.88 -3.00 21.44
CA LEU A 91 6.21 -1.65 20.99
C LEU A 91 5.00 -0.97 20.32
N LEU A 92 4.25 -1.71 19.49
CA LEU A 92 3.02 -1.18 18.89
C LEU A 92 1.97 -0.84 19.94
N ALA A 93 1.81 -1.66 20.98
CA ALA A 93 0.89 -1.36 22.07
C ALA A 93 1.28 -0.09 22.84
N ASN A 94 2.57 0.08 23.13
CA ASN A 94 3.07 1.28 23.80
C ASN A 94 2.88 2.53 22.93
N ILE A 95 3.11 2.43 21.62
CA ILE A 95 2.86 3.53 20.68
C ILE A 95 1.37 3.90 20.65
N ASP A 96 0.47 2.91 20.61
CA ASP A 96 -0.98 3.15 20.63
C ASP A 96 -1.41 3.87 21.92
N GLU A 97 -0.87 3.46 23.06
CA GLU A 97 -1.13 4.08 24.36
C GLU A 97 -0.66 5.55 24.40
N GLU A 98 0.57 5.81 23.95
CA GLU A 98 1.12 7.17 23.87
C GLU A 98 0.34 8.07 22.91
N VAL A 99 -0.06 7.54 21.74
CA VAL A 99 -0.88 8.28 20.77
C VAL A 99 -2.25 8.63 21.37
N ARG A 100 -2.88 7.71 22.10
CA ARG A 100 -4.15 7.98 22.79
C ARG A 100 -3.99 9.05 23.86
N GLN A 101 -2.92 8.99 24.64
CA GLN A 101 -2.63 9.98 25.67
C GLN A 101 -2.39 11.36 25.05
N LEU A 102 -1.55 11.46 24.02
CA LEU A 102 -1.30 12.71 23.29
C LEU A 102 -2.58 13.31 22.69
N ASN A 103 -3.44 12.48 22.12
CA ASN A 103 -4.71 12.94 21.56
C ASN A 103 -5.65 13.45 22.66
N HIS A 104 -5.72 12.76 23.80
CA HIS A 104 -6.51 13.18 24.95
C HIS A 104 -6.01 14.52 25.49
N ASP A 105 -4.70 14.67 25.71
CA ASP A 105 -4.09 15.88 26.27
C ASP A 105 -4.27 17.11 25.36
N ASN A 106 -4.32 16.89 24.06
CA ASN A 106 -4.54 17.95 23.06
C ASN A 106 -6.00 18.10 22.61
N ASN A 107 -6.96 17.41 23.26
CA ASN A 107 -8.36 17.35 22.84
C ASN A 107 -8.54 17.02 21.35
N ARG A 108 -7.72 16.11 20.83
CA ARG A 108 -7.77 15.66 19.43
C ARG A 108 -8.48 14.31 19.35
N PHE A 109 -9.22 14.12 18.28
CA PHE A 109 -9.87 12.85 17.94
C PHE A 109 -9.43 12.43 16.55
N LEU A 110 -8.91 11.20 16.44
CA LEU A 110 -8.51 10.65 15.13
C LEU A 110 -9.74 10.17 14.37
N LEU A 111 -9.87 10.59 13.13
CA LEU A 111 -10.95 10.16 12.25
C LEU A 111 -10.96 8.63 12.05
N SER A 112 -9.78 7.98 12.10
CA SER A 112 -9.63 6.53 12.07
C SER A 112 -10.36 5.82 13.21
N ASP A 113 -10.44 6.45 14.39
CA ASP A 113 -11.02 5.85 15.59
C ASP A 113 -12.55 5.94 15.62
N THR A 114 -13.14 6.78 14.73
CA THR A 114 -14.60 6.97 14.64
C THR A 114 -15.33 5.64 14.44
N ASN A 115 -14.82 4.79 13.53
CA ASN A 115 -15.44 3.49 13.25
C ASN A 115 -15.36 2.54 14.45
N ALA A 116 -14.23 2.55 15.19
CA ALA A 116 -14.04 1.72 16.36
C ALA A 116 -14.93 2.19 17.53
N LEU A 117 -15.01 3.50 17.75
CA LEU A 117 -15.88 4.08 18.76
C LEU A 117 -17.35 3.81 18.46
N LEU A 118 -17.77 4.02 17.22
CA LEU A 118 -19.14 3.72 16.80
C LEU A 118 -19.44 2.23 16.97
N HIS A 119 -18.51 1.35 16.65
CA HIS A 119 -18.66 -0.08 16.84
C HIS A 119 -18.85 -0.47 18.31
N LEU A 120 -18.10 0.15 19.22
CA LEU A 120 -18.27 -0.07 20.66
C LEU A 120 -19.64 0.40 21.14
N LEU A 121 -20.09 1.58 20.71
CA LEU A 121 -21.40 2.12 21.07
C LEU A 121 -22.57 1.29 20.55
N VAL A 122 -22.41 0.70 19.36
CA VAL A 122 -23.43 -0.11 18.69
C VAL A 122 -23.45 -1.55 19.17
N LYS A 123 -22.29 -2.11 19.59
CA LYS A 123 -22.15 -3.51 20.01
C LYS A 123 -22.96 -3.85 21.27
N ASP A 124 -23.20 -2.89 22.15
CA ASP A 124 -23.96 -3.09 23.39
C ASP A 124 -25.49 -3.18 23.15
N GLY A 125 -25.92 -3.28 21.89
CA GLY A 125 -27.28 -3.68 21.54
C GLY A 125 -28.32 -2.56 21.54
N ASP A 126 -27.91 -1.31 21.78
CA ASP A 126 -28.81 -0.18 21.79
C ASP A 126 -28.73 0.62 20.48
N SER A 127 -29.28 0.04 19.40
CA SER A 127 -29.48 0.76 18.13
C SER A 127 -30.34 2.02 18.32
N SER A 128 -31.18 2.06 19.36
CA SER A 128 -32.03 3.20 19.71
C SER A 128 -31.21 4.47 19.95
N PHE A 129 -30.03 4.37 20.58
CA PHE A 129 -29.16 5.50 20.84
C PHE A 129 -28.67 6.20 19.54
N VAL A 130 -28.32 5.42 18.51
CA VAL A 130 -27.87 5.99 17.22
C VAL A 130 -29.01 6.77 16.56
N PHE A 131 -30.22 6.21 16.52
CA PHE A 131 -31.40 6.84 15.94
C PHE A 131 -31.84 8.07 16.75
N GLU A 132 -31.79 7.99 18.07
CA GLU A 132 -32.06 9.11 18.95
C GLU A 132 -31.11 10.30 18.74
N LYS A 133 -29.82 10.02 18.56
CA LYS A 133 -28.79 11.05 18.31
C LYS A 133 -28.88 11.63 16.90
N ILE A 134 -29.21 10.85 15.89
CA ILE A 134 -29.39 11.32 14.52
C ILE A 134 -30.70 12.14 14.40
N GLY A 135 -31.67 11.92 15.30
CA GLY A 135 -32.94 12.64 15.34
C GLY A 135 -33.87 12.38 14.15
N THR A 136 -33.53 11.42 13.30
CA THR A 136 -34.33 11.02 12.13
C THR A 136 -34.25 9.51 11.93
N ASN A 137 -35.36 8.93 11.45
CA ASN A 137 -35.37 7.53 11.03
C ASN A 137 -34.77 7.42 9.61
N ILE A 138 -33.74 6.60 9.45
CA ILE A 138 -33.20 6.25 8.14
C ILE A 138 -33.99 5.06 7.61
N HIS A 139 -34.81 5.29 6.60
CA HIS A 139 -35.63 4.23 6.00
C HIS A 139 -34.86 3.47 4.93
N ASN A 140 -34.17 4.16 4.03
CA ASN A 140 -33.49 3.58 2.88
C ASN A 140 -31.98 3.78 3.01
N VAL A 141 -31.22 2.71 2.90
CA VAL A 141 -29.74 2.74 2.91
C VAL A 141 -29.24 2.38 1.51
N MET A 142 -28.42 3.29 0.94
CA MET A 142 -27.77 3.07 -0.35
C MET A 142 -26.26 3.14 -0.15
N ILE A 143 -25.55 2.06 -0.48
CA ILE A 143 -24.08 1.97 -0.34
C ILE A 143 -23.50 1.64 -1.70
N ASP A 144 -22.62 2.51 -2.17
CA ASP A 144 -21.81 2.30 -3.37
C ASP A 144 -20.40 1.85 -3.00
N GLU A 145 -19.67 1.29 -3.98
CA GLU A 145 -18.30 0.77 -3.82
C GLU A 145 -18.16 -0.20 -2.63
N PHE A 146 -19.17 -1.02 -2.40
CA PHE A 146 -19.29 -1.86 -1.20
C PHE A 146 -18.14 -2.85 -1.01
N GLN A 147 -17.46 -3.28 -2.09
CA GLN A 147 -16.30 -4.18 -2.03
C GLN A 147 -15.10 -3.61 -1.24
N ASP A 148 -15.09 -2.29 -0.99
CA ASP A 148 -14.05 -1.63 -0.20
C ASP A 148 -14.43 -1.47 1.28
N THR A 149 -15.63 -1.89 1.65
CA THR A 149 -16.14 -1.81 3.03
C THR A 149 -15.39 -2.80 3.93
N SER A 150 -14.92 -2.31 5.07
CA SER A 150 -14.32 -3.17 6.10
C SER A 150 -15.40 -3.89 6.93
N ARG A 151 -15.03 -4.99 7.60
CA ARG A 151 -15.94 -5.71 8.51
C ARG A 151 -16.47 -4.82 9.62
N MET A 152 -15.66 -3.93 10.13
CA MET A 152 -16.05 -2.98 11.18
C MET A 152 -17.08 -1.97 10.67
N GLN A 153 -16.82 -1.37 9.50
CA GLN A 153 -17.77 -0.47 8.85
C GLN A 153 -19.10 -1.18 8.54
N TRP A 154 -19.02 -2.39 7.99
CA TRP A 154 -20.21 -3.18 7.75
C TRP A 154 -21.00 -3.46 9.03
N GLY A 155 -20.33 -3.83 10.13
CA GLY A 155 -20.97 -4.04 11.42
C GLY A 155 -21.75 -2.81 11.90
N ASN A 156 -21.21 -1.61 11.67
CA ASN A 156 -21.84 -0.35 12.02
C ASN A 156 -23.06 -0.01 11.13
N PHE A 157 -22.91 -0.16 9.80
CA PHE A 157 -24.00 0.16 8.86
C PHE A 157 -25.09 -0.91 8.79
N LYS A 158 -24.73 -2.17 9.06
CA LYS A 158 -25.69 -3.29 9.00
C LYS A 158 -26.90 -3.05 9.86
N LEU A 159 -26.78 -2.47 11.06
CA LEU A 159 -27.89 -2.20 11.95
C LEU A 159 -28.87 -1.18 11.37
N LEU A 160 -28.36 -0.10 10.78
CA LEU A 160 -29.20 0.89 10.10
C LEU A 160 -29.96 0.29 8.92
N LEU A 161 -29.28 -0.57 8.15
CA LEU A 161 -29.90 -1.27 7.02
C LEU A 161 -30.99 -2.24 7.49
N LEU A 162 -30.73 -3.04 8.53
CA LEU A 162 -31.71 -4.00 9.05
C LEU A 162 -32.92 -3.31 9.66
N GLU A 163 -32.74 -2.16 10.31
CA GLU A 163 -33.85 -1.36 10.85
C GLU A 163 -34.75 -0.87 9.71
N GLY A 164 -34.19 -0.26 8.65
CA GLY A 164 -34.97 0.16 7.48
C GLY A 164 -35.72 -0.99 6.83
N LEU A 165 -35.08 -2.15 6.64
CA LEU A 165 -35.70 -3.37 6.09
C LEU A 165 -36.83 -3.90 6.99
N SER A 166 -36.68 -3.83 8.32
CA SER A 166 -37.73 -4.27 9.27
C SER A 166 -38.99 -3.43 9.18
N GLN A 167 -38.84 -2.16 8.79
CA GLN A 167 -39.94 -1.21 8.56
C GLN A 167 -40.54 -1.32 7.14
N GLY A 168 -40.09 -2.29 6.34
CA GLY A 168 -40.56 -2.53 4.98
C GLY A 168 -39.97 -1.59 3.93
N ALA A 169 -38.88 -0.89 4.25
CA ALA A 169 -38.18 -0.05 3.28
C ALA A 169 -37.22 -0.84 2.41
N ASP A 170 -36.98 -0.37 1.19
CA ASP A 170 -36.01 -0.94 0.27
C ASP A 170 -34.62 -0.31 0.49
N SER A 171 -33.57 -1.11 0.33
CA SER A 171 -32.18 -0.65 0.40
C SER A 171 -31.37 -1.16 -0.80
N LEU A 172 -30.28 -0.48 -1.16
CA LEU A 172 -29.47 -0.79 -2.33
C LEU A 172 -28.00 -0.87 -1.94
N ILE A 173 -27.35 -1.98 -2.32
CA ILE A 173 -25.91 -2.16 -2.22
C ILE A 173 -25.36 -2.36 -3.61
N VAL A 174 -24.38 -1.55 -4.00
CA VAL A 174 -23.71 -1.59 -5.29
C VAL A 174 -22.23 -1.84 -5.08
N GLY A 175 -21.64 -2.71 -5.88
CA GLY A 175 -20.21 -3.00 -5.82
C GLY A 175 -19.76 -4.02 -6.84
N ASP A 176 -18.46 -4.09 -7.06
CA ASP A 176 -17.82 -5.06 -7.93
C ASP A 176 -16.60 -5.65 -7.23
N VAL A 177 -16.64 -6.94 -6.88
CA VAL A 177 -15.54 -7.65 -6.18
C VAL A 177 -14.22 -7.57 -6.94
N LYS A 178 -14.26 -7.47 -8.28
CA LYS A 178 -13.07 -7.35 -9.15
C LYS A 178 -12.37 -6.00 -9.01
N GLN A 179 -13.06 -4.97 -8.50
CA GLN A 179 -12.54 -3.63 -8.26
C GLN A 179 -12.07 -3.40 -6.81
N SER A 180 -12.00 -4.44 -5.99
CA SER A 180 -11.51 -4.33 -4.62
C SER A 180 -9.98 -4.18 -4.61
N ILE A 181 -9.50 -2.95 -4.35
CA ILE A 181 -8.07 -2.61 -4.32
C ILE A 181 -7.64 -1.99 -2.97
N TYR A 182 -8.54 -1.93 -1.98
CA TYR A 182 -8.30 -1.33 -0.66
C TYR A 182 -8.19 -2.35 0.48
N ARG A 183 -7.71 -3.57 0.20
CA ARG A 183 -7.47 -4.59 1.24
C ARG A 183 -6.50 -4.11 2.33
N TRP A 184 -5.55 -3.28 1.98
CA TRP A 184 -4.60 -2.65 2.90
C TRP A 184 -5.27 -1.64 3.88
N ARG A 185 -6.50 -1.20 3.59
CA ARG A 185 -7.38 -0.42 4.48
C ARG A 185 -8.45 -1.28 5.15
N ASN A 186 -8.25 -2.60 5.22
CA ASN A 186 -9.20 -3.58 5.75
C ASN A 186 -10.50 -3.75 4.93
N GLY A 187 -10.56 -3.29 3.67
CA GLY A 187 -11.64 -3.63 2.76
C GLY A 187 -11.75 -5.15 2.59
N ASP A 188 -12.96 -5.68 2.72
CA ASP A 188 -13.24 -7.12 2.61
C ASP A 188 -14.34 -7.39 1.59
N TRP A 189 -13.93 -7.62 0.35
CA TRP A 189 -14.84 -7.96 -0.75
C TRP A 189 -15.62 -9.26 -0.50
N GLY A 190 -15.15 -10.12 0.40
CA GLY A 190 -15.82 -11.35 0.79
C GLY A 190 -17.18 -11.10 1.42
N ILE A 191 -17.40 -9.92 2.04
CA ILE A 191 -18.70 -9.53 2.59
C ILE A 191 -19.72 -9.39 1.47
N LEU A 192 -19.37 -8.72 0.36
CA LEU A 192 -20.25 -8.58 -0.81
C LEU A 192 -20.56 -9.95 -1.43
N ASN A 193 -19.56 -10.80 -1.56
CA ASN A 193 -19.70 -12.14 -2.15
C ASN A 193 -20.55 -13.10 -1.31
N SER A 194 -20.69 -12.83 -0.01
CA SER A 194 -21.45 -13.65 0.94
C SER A 194 -22.56 -12.87 1.66
N LEU A 195 -23.10 -11.84 1.03
CA LEU A 195 -24.05 -10.92 1.65
C LEU A 195 -25.30 -11.64 2.21
N ASN A 196 -25.76 -12.70 1.56
CA ASN A 196 -26.85 -13.55 2.05
C ASN A 196 -26.61 -14.12 3.45
N ASN A 197 -25.36 -14.39 3.81
CA ASN A 197 -24.99 -14.91 5.14
C ASN A 197 -25.00 -13.81 6.21
N HIS A 198 -24.99 -12.56 5.79
CA HIS A 198 -24.99 -11.39 6.67
C HIS A 198 -26.40 -10.83 6.92
N ILE A 199 -27.35 -11.08 6.00
CA ILE A 199 -28.73 -10.58 6.03
C ILE A 199 -29.69 -11.77 5.88
N GLU A 200 -29.78 -12.60 6.93
CA GLU A 200 -30.45 -13.91 6.86
C GLU A 200 -31.98 -13.84 6.77
N HIS A 201 -32.59 -12.75 7.28
CA HIS A 201 -34.07 -12.69 7.45
C HIS A 201 -34.79 -11.88 6.36
N PHE A 202 -34.06 -11.28 5.43
CA PHE A 202 -34.62 -10.44 4.38
C PHE A 202 -34.26 -10.97 2.99
N PRO A 203 -35.19 -10.96 2.02
CA PRO A 203 -34.91 -11.41 0.68
C PRO A 203 -33.98 -10.45 -0.05
N ILE A 204 -32.88 -10.98 -0.59
CA ILE A 204 -31.93 -10.22 -1.40
C ILE A 204 -32.17 -10.51 -2.87
N ARG A 205 -32.35 -9.48 -3.69
CA ARG A 205 -32.38 -9.57 -5.14
C ARG A 205 -31.02 -9.17 -5.70
N VAL A 206 -30.26 -10.11 -6.21
CA VAL A 206 -28.99 -9.84 -6.88
C VAL A 206 -29.28 -9.54 -8.36
N LYS A 207 -28.74 -8.43 -8.85
CA LYS A 207 -28.79 -8.00 -10.24
C LYS A 207 -27.37 -7.71 -10.72
N THR A 208 -26.95 -8.38 -11.78
CA THR A 208 -25.67 -8.08 -12.45
C THR A 208 -25.90 -7.04 -13.54
N LEU A 209 -25.06 -5.99 -13.56
CA LEU A 209 -25.04 -4.97 -14.60
C LEU A 209 -24.02 -5.37 -15.66
N ALA A 210 -24.43 -6.15 -16.64
CA ALA A 210 -23.54 -6.70 -17.68
C ALA A 210 -23.12 -5.65 -18.72
N THR A 211 -23.90 -4.58 -18.92
CA THR A 211 -23.65 -3.60 -19.99
C THR A 211 -22.65 -2.54 -19.55
N ASN A 212 -21.50 -2.51 -20.22
CA ASN A 212 -20.47 -1.46 -20.07
C ASN A 212 -20.77 -0.29 -21.00
N ARG A 213 -21.12 0.87 -20.44
CA ARG A 213 -21.45 2.10 -21.18
C ARG A 213 -20.27 3.07 -21.28
N ARG A 214 -19.20 2.83 -20.53
CA ARG A 214 -18.00 3.70 -20.46
C ARG A 214 -17.08 3.47 -21.65
N SER A 215 -16.71 2.22 -21.91
CA SER A 215 -15.66 1.87 -22.86
C SER A 215 -16.18 1.57 -24.26
N GLU A 216 -15.34 1.71 -25.26
CA GLU A 216 -15.61 1.31 -26.63
C GLU A 216 -15.54 -0.22 -26.79
N THR A 217 -16.18 -0.75 -27.84
CA THR A 217 -16.41 -2.19 -28.05
C THR A 217 -15.11 -3.01 -28.06
N ASN A 218 -14.05 -2.52 -28.71
CA ASN A 218 -12.78 -3.25 -28.77
C ASN A 218 -12.08 -3.33 -27.43
N VAL A 219 -12.19 -2.29 -26.57
CA VAL A 219 -11.64 -2.29 -25.22
C VAL A 219 -12.39 -3.31 -24.33
N ILE A 220 -13.74 -3.34 -24.44
CA ILE A 220 -14.56 -4.32 -23.71
C ILE A 220 -14.20 -5.74 -24.13
N ARG A 221 -14.10 -5.99 -25.44
CA ARG A 221 -13.73 -7.32 -25.97
C ARG A 221 -12.35 -7.77 -25.49
N PHE A 222 -11.38 -6.88 -25.51
CA PHE A 222 -10.02 -7.17 -24.98
C PHE A 222 -10.07 -7.49 -23.49
N ASN A 223 -10.75 -6.68 -22.69
CA ASN A 223 -10.88 -6.90 -21.25
C ASN A 223 -11.57 -8.23 -20.94
N ASN A 224 -12.66 -8.55 -21.63
CA ASN A 224 -13.34 -9.84 -21.47
C ASN A 224 -12.40 -11.01 -21.72
N GLN A 225 -11.60 -10.95 -22.79
CA GLN A 225 -10.66 -12.03 -23.14
C GLN A 225 -9.53 -12.15 -22.12
N ILE A 226 -8.87 -11.03 -21.77
CA ILE A 226 -7.68 -11.07 -20.90
C ILE A 226 -8.05 -11.50 -19.48
N PHE A 227 -9.15 -10.96 -18.92
CA PHE A 227 -9.53 -11.29 -17.54
C PHE A 227 -10.09 -12.71 -17.43
N THR A 228 -10.82 -13.19 -18.43
CA THR A 228 -11.25 -14.60 -18.47
C THR A 228 -10.04 -15.54 -18.56
N ALA A 229 -9.07 -15.24 -19.44
CA ALA A 229 -7.87 -16.05 -19.60
C ALA A 229 -7.01 -16.03 -18.33
N ALA A 230 -6.81 -14.85 -17.73
CA ALA A 230 -6.02 -14.67 -16.51
C ALA A 230 -6.65 -15.42 -15.31
N ALA A 231 -7.97 -15.32 -15.11
CA ALA A 231 -8.66 -16.04 -14.04
C ALA A 231 -8.53 -17.56 -14.20
N ASN A 232 -8.68 -18.08 -15.41
CA ASN A 232 -8.51 -19.50 -15.69
C ASN A 232 -7.05 -19.98 -15.48
N TYR A 233 -6.09 -19.18 -15.92
CA TYR A 233 -4.66 -19.49 -15.73
C TYR A 233 -4.29 -19.54 -14.25
N LEU A 234 -4.67 -18.50 -13.48
CA LEU A 234 -4.39 -18.43 -12.04
C LEU A 234 -5.09 -19.56 -11.27
N ASN A 235 -6.32 -19.92 -11.62
CA ASN A 235 -6.98 -21.08 -11.02
C ASN A 235 -6.26 -22.39 -11.35
N GLY A 236 -5.73 -22.52 -12.56
CA GLY A 236 -4.90 -23.66 -12.96
C GLY A 236 -3.62 -23.79 -12.14
N VAL A 237 -2.90 -22.67 -11.92
CA VAL A 237 -1.70 -22.61 -11.07
C VAL A 237 -2.06 -22.99 -9.62
N TYR A 238 -3.11 -22.41 -9.09
CA TYR A 238 -3.59 -22.70 -7.72
C TYR A 238 -3.94 -24.19 -7.55
N LYS A 239 -4.62 -24.77 -8.54
CA LYS A 239 -4.97 -26.20 -8.55
C LYS A 239 -3.74 -27.12 -8.59
N GLN A 240 -2.71 -26.73 -9.36
CA GLN A 240 -1.45 -27.49 -9.40
C GLN A 240 -0.71 -27.46 -8.05
N GLN A 241 -0.75 -26.32 -7.35
CA GLN A 241 -0.07 -26.15 -6.07
C GLN A 241 -0.80 -26.81 -4.90
N LEU A 242 -2.12 -26.69 -4.83
CA LEU A 242 -2.94 -27.08 -3.67
C LEU A 242 -3.89 -28.24 -3.93
N GLY A 243 -3.93 -28.79 -5.15
CA GLY A 243 -4.77 -29.93 -5.52
C GLY A 243 -6.28 -29.64 -5.59
N LYS A 244 -6.71 -28.38 -5.49
CA LYS A 244 -8.10 -27.95 -5.52
C LYS A 244 -8.28 -26.63 -6.25
N ASP A 245 -9.48 -26.38 -6.75
CA ASP A 245 -9.83 -25.11 -7.39
C ASP A 245 -9.92 -23.96 -6.37
N CYS A 246 -9.60 -22.75 -6.80
CA CYS A 246 -9.79 -21.54 -6.02
C CYS A 246 -11.25 -21.04 -6.17
N GLU A 247 -12.13 -21.48 -5.30
CA GLU A 247 -13.56 -21.11 -5.35
C GLU A 247 -13.79 -19.60 -5.31
N ASP A 248 -13.02 -18.88 -4.51
CA ASP A 248 -13.17 -17.43 -4.38
C ASP A 248 -12.82 -16.71 -5.68
N LEU A 249 -11.75 -17.14 -6.36
CA LEU A 249 -11.39 -16.61 -7.68
C LEU A 249 -12.47 -16.90 -8.72
N GLN A 250 -13.00 -18.12 -8.75
CA GLN A 250 -14.05 -18.51 -9.68
C GLN A 250 -15.35 -17.70 -9.45
N LYS A 251 -15.74 -17.52 -8.19
CA LYS A 251 -16.92 -16.71 -7.83
C LYS A 251 -16.72 -15.24 -8.18
N ALA A 252 -15.53 -14.67 -7.88
CA ALA A 252 -15.23 -13.26 -8.15
C ALA A 252 -15.25 -12.91 -9.64
N TYR A 253 -14.90 -13.86 -10.52
CA TYR A 253 -14.80 -13.65 -11.96
C TYR A 253 -15.90 -14.37 -12.76
N ALA A 254 -16.94 -14.91 -12.11
CA ALA A 254 -18.04 -15.59 -12.77
C ALA A 254 -18.80 -14.69 -13.76
N ASP A 255 -18.90 -13.40 -13.44
CA ASP A 255 -19.61 -12.38 -14.23
C ASP A 255 -18.65 -11.37 -14.90
N VAL A 256 -17.44 -11.81 -15.24
CA VAL A 256 -16.40 -10.92 -15.80
C VAL A 256 -16.72 -10.40 -17.19
N VAL A 257 -17.52 -11.15 -17.95
CA VAL A 257 -17.88 -10.81 -19.33
C VAL A 257 -18.90 -9.67 -19.35
N GLN A 258 -18.53 -8.58 -20.03
CA GLN A 258 -19.36 -7.40 -20.19
C GLN A 258 -19.87 -7.28 -21.63
N GLU A 259 -21.04 -6.67 -21.78
CA GLU A 259 -21.70 -6.42 -23.06
C GLU A 259 -21.49 -4.95 -23.49
N SER A 260 -21.31 -4.72 -24.79
CA SER A 260 -21.30 -3.38 -25.34
C SER A 260 -22.69 -2.99 -25.80
N PRO A 261 -23.22 -1.82 -25.43
CA PRO A 261 -24.47 -1.30 -26.01
C PRO A 261 -24.30 -0.78 -27.45
N ARG A 262 -23.04 -0.69 -27.91
CA ARG A 262 -22.67 -0.13 -29.22
C ARG A 262 -22.47 -1.25 -30.24
N SER A 263 -23.04 -1.08 -31.42
CA SER A 263 -22.89 -2.02 -32.55
C SER A 263 -21.61 -1.77 -33.37
N THR A 264 -20.99 -0.60 -33.22
CA THR A 264 -19.79 -0.21 -34.01
C THR A 264 -18.53 -0.70 -33.33
N GLU A 265 -17.62 -1.29 -34.11
CA GLU A 265 -16.29 -1.68 -33.65
C GLU A 265 -15.38 -0.45 -33.55
N LYS A 266 -15.35 0.16 -32.39
CA LYS A 266 -14.49 1.29 -32.05
C LYS A 266 -13.63 0.98 -30.83
N GLY A 267 -12.64 1.82 -30.61
CA GLY A 267 -11.66 1.70 -29.53
C GLY A 267 -10.38 1.02 -30.01
N TYR A 268 -9.30 1.38 -29.35
CA TYR A 268 -7.95 0.93 -29.68
C TYR A 268 -7.31 0.32 -28.44
N VAL A 269 -6.66 -0.83 -28.62
CA VAL A 269 -5.87 -1.49 -27.58
C VAL A 269 -4.56 -1.93 -28.19
N LYS A 270 -3.44 -1.55 -27.58
CA LYS A 270 -2.08 -1.94 -27.94
C LYS A 270 -1.39 -2.54 -26.72
N VAL A 271 -0.72 -3.66 -26.92
CA VAL A 271 0.15 -4.29 -25.94
C VAL A 271 1.54 -4.41 -26.55
N SER A 272 2.54 -3.82 -25.90
CA SER A 272 3.93 -3.87 -26.34
C SER A 272 4.77 -4.69 -25.36
N PHE A 273 5.53 -5.66 -25.88
CA PHE A 273 6.52 -6.39 -25.12
C PHE A 273 7.90 -5.78 -25.41
N LEU A 274 8.55 -5.29 -24.37
CA LEU A 274 9.82 -4.58 -24.46
C LEU A 274 10.93 -5.48 -23.92
N GLU A 275 12.00 -5.63 -24.69
CA GLU A 275 13.20 -6.36 -24.26
C GLU A 275 14.36 -5.37 -24.15
N PRO A 276 15.14 -5.37 -23.05
CA PRO A 276 16.33 -4.55 -22.92
C PRO A 276 17.33 -4.85 -24.03
N ASP A 277 18.03 -3.85 -24.52
CA ASP A 277 19.11 -3.97 -25.48
C ASP A 277 20.47 -3.55 -24.87
N GLU A 278 21.52 -3.45 -25.69
CA GLU A 278 22.86 -3.05 -25.21
C GLU A 278 22.97 -1.57 -24.84
N GLU A 279 22.05 -0.72 -25.34
CA GLU A 279 22.10 0.74 -25.16
C GLU A 279 21.12 1.22 -24.09
N HIS A 280 19.96 0.52 -23.92
CA HIS A 280 18.88 0.96 -23.05
C HIS A 280 18.41 -0.15 -22.12
N ASP A 281 18.23 0.18 -20.84
CA ASP A 281 17.58 -0.71 -19.90
C ASP A 281 16.05 -0.75 -20.11
N TYR A 282 15.38 -1.67 -19.42
CA TYR A 282 13.91 -1.80 -19.51
C TYR A 282 13.17 -0.50 -19.17
N THR A 283 13.70 0.29 -18.23
CA THR A 283 13.07 1.55 -17.80
C THR A 283 13.16 2.59 -18.92
N GLU A 284 14.33 2.73 -19.53
CA GLU A 284 14.57 3.66 -20.64
C GLU A 284 13.74 3.30 -21.86
N GLN A 285 13.73 2.02 -22.23
CA GLN A 285 12.89 1.55 -23.35
C GLN A 285 11.40 1.78 -23.10
N THR A 286 10.95 1.60 -21.84
CA THR A 286 9.55 1.88 -21.47
C THR A 286 9.23 3.36 -21.64
N LEU A 287 10.14 4.26 -21.24
CA LEU A 287 9.96 5.71 -21.40
C LEU A 287 9.94 6.13 -22.88
N ILE A 288 10.86 5.59 -23.69
CA ILE A 288 10.91 5.83 -25.14
C ILE A 288 9.60 5.36 -25.79
N SER A 289 9.20 4.12 -25.55
CA SER A 289 7.95 3.57 -26.10
C SER A 289 6.72 4.34 -25.66
N LEU A 290 6.70 4.83 -24.41
CA LEU A 290 5.63 5.66 -23.87
C LEU A 290 5.58 7.02 -24.59
N GLY A 291 6.74 7.65 -24.84
CA GLY A 291 6.85 8.90 -25.57
C GLY A 291 6.40 8.78 -27.02
N GLU A 292 6.81 7.73 -27.72
CA GLU A 292 6.36 7.43 -29.08
C GLU A 292 4.85 7.25 -29.18
N GLU A 293 4.24 6.54 -28.21
CA GLU A 293 2.80 6.35 -28.17
C GLU A 293 2.05 7.66 -27.94
N VAL A 294 2.55 8.51 -27.04
CA VAL A 294 1.97 9.85 -26.83
C VAL A 294 2.05 10.69 -28.09
N GLN A 295 3.19 10.71 -28.79
CA GLN A 295 3.32 11.43 -30.06
C GLN A 295 2.36 10.90 -31.13
N HIS A 296 2.20 9.57 -31.21
CA HIS A 296 1.23 8.94 -32.11
C HIS A 296 -0.20 9.37 -31.79
N LEU A 297 -0.58 9.40 -30.51
CA LEU A 297 -1.90 9.84 -30.06
C LEU A 297 -2.16 11.31 -30.40
N LEU A 298 -1.19 12.20 -30.17
CA LEU A 298 -1.30 13.61 -30.50
C LEU A 298 -1.44 13.83 -32.01
N THR A 299 -0.67 13.12 -32.84
CA THR A 299 -0.82 13.17 -34.30
C THR A 299 -2.17 12.65 -34.79
N SER A 300 -2.78 11.74 -34.01
CA SER A 300 -4.14 11.24 -34.27
C SER A 300 -5.26 12.17 -33.75
N GLY A 301 -4.90 13.34 -33.18
CA GLY A 301 -5.85 14.35 -32.71
C GLY A 301 -6.31 14.21 -31.25
N VAL A 302 -5.70 13.34 -30.47
CA VAL A 302 -5.95 13.25 -29.02
C VAL A 302 -5.25 14.43 -28.33
N ARG A 303 -5.93 15.10 -27.39
CA ARG A 303 -5.35 16.22 -26.64
C ARG A 303 -4.53 15.70 -25.45
N LEU A 304 -3.55 16.47 -24.99
CA LEU A 304 -2.75 16.13 -23.79
C LEU A 304 -3.62 15.82 -22.56
N ASN A 305 -4.66 16.62 -22.34
CA ASN A 305 -5.59 16.45 -21.21
C ASN A 305 -6.44 15.18 -21.27
N ASP A 306 -6.57 14.58 -22.45
CA ASP A 306 -7.34 13.36 -22.67
C ASP A 306 -6.50 12.09 -22.42
N ILE A 307 -5.19 12.26 -22.13
CA ILE A 307 -4.24 11.16 -21.88
C ILE A 307 -3.99 11.03 -20.38
N ALA A 308 -4.18 9.83 -19.87
CA ALA A 308 -3.82 9.45 -18.49
C ALA A 308 -2.78 8.32 -18.48
N ILE A 309 -1.71 8.52 -17.73
CA ILE A 309 -0.68 7.50 -17.47
C ILE A 309 -0.93 6.94 -16.07
N LEU A 310 -1.20 5.65 -15.98
CA LEU A 310 -1.45 4.99 -14.71
C LEU A 310 -0.23 4.14 -14.30
N VAL A 311 0.26 4.38 -13.08
CA VAL A 311 1.42 3.65 -12.54
C VAL A 311 1.07 2.84 -11.30
N ARG A 312 1.75 1.72 -11.11
CA ARG A 312 1.58 0.88 -9.91
C ARG A 312 2.17 1.53 -8.66
N LYS A 313 3.29 2.24 -8.80
CA LYS A 313 4.05 2.85 -7.69
C LYS A 313 4.35 4.31 -7.98
N ASN A 314 4.12 5.17 -7.03
CA ASN A 314 4.39 6.61 -7.14
C ASN A 314 5.86 6.93 -7.49
N LYS A 315 6.81 6.09 -7.05
CA LYS A 315 8.24 6.28 -7.37
C LYS A 315 8.58 6.31 -8.86
N SER A 316 7.67 5.86 -9.74
CA SER A 316 7.85 5.93 -11.19
C SER A 316 7.42 7.29 -11.76
N ILE A 317 6.62 8.08 -11.03
CA ILE A 317 6.08 9.36 -11.50
C ILE A 317 7.19 10.37 -11.81
N PRO A 318 8.17 10.64 -10.92
CA PRO A 318 9.22 11.61 -11.21
C PRO A 318 10.02 11.28 -12.48
N ARG A 319 10.32 9.99 -12.71
CA ARG A 319 11.06 9.57 -13.91
C ARG A 319 10.29 9.83 -15.21
N ILE A 320 8.99 9.54 -15.19
CA ILE A 320 8.12 9.84 -16.34
C ILE A 320 8.04 11.34 -16.54
N ALA A 321 7.81 12.11 -15.48
CA ALA A 321 7.71 13.57 -15.54
C ALA A 321 8.99 14.20 -16.09
N ASP A 322 10.15 13.79 -15.58
CA ASP A 322 11.47 14.26 -16.04
C ASP A 322 11.72 13.95 -17.52
N TYR A 323 11.36 12.76 -17.99
CA TYR A 323 11.53 12.37 -19.38
C TYR A 323 10.63 13.20 -20.29
N PHE A 324 9.37 13.39 -19.93
CA PHE A 324 8.41 14.16 -20.72
C PHE A 324 8.75 15.65 -20.77
N ASP A 325 9.25 16.21 -19.67
CA ASP A 325 9.66 17.61 -19.60
C ASP A 325 10.96 17.88 -20.39
N LYS A 326 12.00 17.07 -20.16
CA LYS A 326 13.34 17.29 -20.73
C LYS A 326 13.46 16.89 -22.20
N GLU A 327 12.91 15.72 -22.56
CA GLU A 327 13.10 15.16 -23.90
C GLU A 327 11.95 15.51 -24.87
N LEU A 328 10.72 15.58 -24.37
CA LEU A 328 9.55 15.76 -25.21
C LEU A 328 8.90 17.14 -25.07
N HIS A 329 9.26 17.91 -24.04
CA HIS A 329 8.70 19.22 -23.71
C HIS A 329 7.18 19.20 -23.56
N TYR A 330 6.63 18.09 -23.04
CA TYR A 330 5.21 17.94 -22.71
C TYR A 330 5.00 18.12 -21.21
N LYS A 331 4.05 18.98 -20.86
CA LYS A 331 3.67 19.20 -19.46
C LYS A 331 2.95 17.97 -18.91
N VAL A 332 3.43 17.49 -17.76
CA VAL A 332 2.86 16.36 -17.02
C VAL A 332 2.21 16.88 -15.75
N VAL A 333 0.99 16.41 -15.51
CA VAL A 333 0.15 16.80 -14.37
C VAL A 333 -0.01 15.62 -13.43
N SER A 334 0.55 15.70 -12.24
CA SER A 334 0.33 14.70 -11.18
C SER A 334 -0.02 15.38 -9.87
N ASP A 335 -0.77 14.70 -8.99
CA ASP A 335 -1.05 15.26 -7.66
C ASP A 335 0.24 15.57 -6.87
N GLU A 336 1.32 14.87 -7.15
CA GLU A 336 2.62 15.08 -6.52
C GLU A 336 3.34 16.30 -7.10
N ALA A 337 3.10 16.62 -8.39
CA ALA A 337 3.59 17.84 -9.00
C ALA A 337 2.88 19.10 -8.47
N PHE A 338 1.73 18.96 -7.85
CA PHE A 338 0.97 20.05 -7.23
C PHE A 338 1.14 20.19 -5.73
N ARG A 339 2.08 19.48 -5.15
CA ARG A 339 2.43 19.69 -3.75
C ARG A 339 3.07 21.06 -3.56
N LEU A 340 2.83 21.69 -2.43
CA LEU A 340 3.42 22.99 -2.13
C LEU A 340 4.96 22.97 -2.14
N ASP A 341 5.57 21.83 -1.76
CA ASP A 341 7.04 21.63 -1.79
C ASP A 341 7.61 21.43 -3.22
N ALA A 342 6.77 21.29 -4.23
CA ALA A 342 7.20 21.29 -5.63
C ALA A 342 7.43 22.72 -6.17
N SER A 343 6.94 23.74 -5.48
CA SER A 343 7.13 25.14 -5.85
C SER A 343 8.51 25.65 -5.44
N LEU A 344 9.28 26.09 -6.43
CA LEU A 344 10.60 26.67 -6.18
C LEU A 344 10.51 27.94 -5.32
N ALA A 345 9.55 28.83 -5.61
CA ALA A 345 9.37 30.06 -4.84
C ALA A 345 9.07 29.78 -3.37
N ILE A 346 8.23 28.80 -3.08
CA ILE A 346 7.92 28.39 -1.72
C ILE A 346 9.15 27.76 -1.06
N CYS A 347 9.87 26.88 -1.74
CA CYS A 347 11.12 26.31 -1.22
C CYS A 347 12.14 27.40 -0.86
N MET A 348 12.29 28.41 -1.72
CA MET A 348 13.17 29.55 -1.43
C MET A 348 12.71 30.34 -0.19
N MET A 349 11.40 30.56 -0.01
CA MET A 349 10.86 31.18 1.21
C MET A 349 11.19 30.36 2.44
N LEU A 350 10.97 29.04 2.40
CA LEU A 350 11.25 28.14 3.52
C LEU A 350 12.76 28.08 3.86
N ASP A 351 13.63 28.08 2.86
CA ASP A 351 15.06 28.11 3.08
C ASP A 351 15.52 29.46 3.65
N ALA A 352 14.90 30.57 3.25
CA ALA A 352 15.11 31.86 3.89
C ALA A 352 14.63 31.87 5.35
N LEU A 353 13.45 31.32 5.65
CA LEU A 353 12.96 31.17 7.02
C LEU A 353 13.89 30.30 7.87
N ARG A 354 14.36 29.17 7.34
CA ARG A 354 15.32 28.28 8.03
C ARG A 354 16.63 28.97 8.31
N PHE A 355 17.13 29.79 7.38
CA PHE A 355 18.33 30.61 7.61
C PHE A 355 18.07 31.71 8.67
N LEU A 356 16.93 32.35 8.65
CA LEU A 356 16.55 33.34 9.66
C LEU A 356 16.40 32.71 11.06
N SER A 357 15.89 31.49 11.16
CA SER A 357 15.78 30.72 12.41
C SER A 357 17.18 30.33 12.94
N ASP A 358 18.04 29.76 12.08
CA ASP A 358 19.40 29.37 12.41
C ASP A 358 20.39 29.83 11.32
N GLU A 359 21.18 30.89 11.62
CA GLU A 359 22.20 31.41 10.71
C GLU A 359 23.34 30.41 10.41
N ASN A 360 23.50 29.36 11.23
CA ASN A 360 24.46 28.30 10.99
C ASN A 360 23.96 27.21 10.05
N ASN A 361 22.72 27.28 9.62
CA ASN A 361 22.15 26.32 8.66
C ASN A 361 22.75 26.52 7.25
N LYS A 362 23.90 25.89 7.05
CA LYS A 362 24.66 26.00 5.80
C LYS A 362 23.93 25.41 4.60
N ILE A 363 23.08 24.40 4.84
CA ILE A 363 22.32 23.73 3.77
C ILE A 363 21.24 24.67 3.24
N ALA A 364 20.36 25.19 4.09
CA ALA A 364 19.32 26.13 3.68
C ALA A 364 19.90 27.36 2.98
N ARG A 365 21.00 27.90 3.50
CA ARG A 365 21.70 29.03 2.90
C ARG A 365 22.25 28.71 1.51
N ALA A 366 22.86 27.53 1.32
CA ALA A 366 23.38 27.11 0.04
C ALA A 366 22.26 26.86 -0.99
N GLN A 367 21.18 26.21 -0.57
CA GLN A 367 20.00 25.98 -1.42
C GLN A 367 19.39 27.29 -1.88
N LEU A 368 19.18 28.23 -0.96
CA LEU A 368 18.66 29.55 -1.24
C LEU A 368 19.54 30.33 -2.23
N ALA A 369 20.88 30.29 -2.04
CA ALA A 369 21.83 30.97 -2.91
C ALA A 369 21.81 30.40 -4.34
N VAL A 370 21.82 29.06 -4.48
CA VAL A 370 21.76 28.39 -5.79
C VAL A 370 20.45 28.71 -6.50
N ALA A 371 19.33 28.59 -5.80
CA ALA A 371 18.01 28.86 -6.36
C ALA A 371 17.90 30.33 -6.82
N TYR A 372 18.32 31.28 -6.01
CA TYR A 372 18.29 32.69 -6.36
C TYR A 372 19.16 33.01 -7.57
N GLN A 373 20.41 32.52 -7.62
CA GLN A 373 21.34 32.82 -8.72
C GLN A 373 20.90 32.16 -10.04
N ASN A 374 20.39 30.92 -9.98
CA ASN A 374 20.07 30.17 -11.18
C ASN A 374 18.69 30.54 -11.73
N GLU A 375 17.68 30.61 -10.87
CA GLU A 375 16.29 30.71 -11.33
C GLU A 375 15.78 32.15 -11.40
N VAL A 376 16.29 33.02 -10.53
CA VAL A 376 15.92 34.44 -10.56
C VAL A 376 16.90 35.24 -11.41
N LEU A 377 18.21 35.14 -11.14
CA LEU A 377 19.24 35.92 -11.82
C LEU A 377 19.80 35.23 -13.07
N GLN A 378 19.50 33.96 -13.31
CA GLN A 378 19.94 33.14 -14.45
C GLN A 378 21.47 33.15 -14.67
N LYS A 379 22.26 33.13 -13.60
CA LYS A 379 23.74 33.24 -13.62
C LYS A 379 24.49 31.91 -13.64
N GLY A 380 23.81 30.76 -13.55
CA GLY A 380 24.43 29.43 -13.68
C GLY A 380 25.42 29.08 -12.57
N LEU A 381 25.08 29.34 -11.32
CA LEU A 381 25.89 28.96 -10.15
C LEU A 381 25.82 27.44 -9.92
N ASP A 382 26.99 26.78 -9.82
CA ASP A 382 27.05 25.36 -9.46
C ASP A 382 27.40 25.14 -7.97
N TRP A 383 27.10 23.94 -7.47
CA TRP A 383 27.38 23.57 -6.07
C TRP A 383 28.87 23.55 -5.74
N ASN A 384 29.75 23.26 -6.70
CA ASN A 384 31.21 23.23 -6.47
C ASN A 384 31.76 24.64 -6.20
N THR A 385 31.18 25.65 -6.83
CA THR A 385 31.56 27.05 -6.59
C THR A 385 31.24 27.46 -5.14
N LEU A 386 30.16 27.00 -4.55
CA LEU A 386 29.79 27.24 -3.16
C LEU A 386 30.72 26.56 -2.13
N LEU A 387 31.43 25.50 -2.53
CA LEU A 387 32.45 24.88 -1.67
C LEU A 387 33.69 25.77 -1.50
N LEU A 388 33.93 26.66 -2.46
CA LEU A 388 35.10 27.52 -2.50
C LEU A 388 34.85 28.92 -1.93
N LEU A 389 33.59 29.39 -2.02
CA LEU A 389 33.22 30.77 -1.62
C LEU A 389 32.00 30.73 -0.67
N PRO A 390 31.95 31.66 0.32
CA PRO A 390 30.80 31.76 1.21
C PRO A 390 29.51 32.01 0.46
N ALA A 391 28.45 31.27 0.80
CA ALA A 391 27.14 31.37 0.14
C ALA A 391 26.48 32.75 0.29
N GLU A 392 26.85 33.52 1.32
CA GLU A 392 26.41 34.91 1.54
C GLU A 392 26.71 35.82 0.35
N ASN A 393 27.81 35.59 -0.36
CA ASN A 393 28.19 36.39 -1.52
C ASN A 393 27.20 36.28 -2.70
N TYR A 394 26.32 35.30 -2.63
CA TYR A 394 25.35 34.99 -3.68
C TYR A 394 23.89 35.26 -3.29
N LEU A 395 23.69 35.87 -2.11
CA LEU A 395 22.37 36.29 -1.62
C LEU A 395 22.16 37.80 -1.83
N PRO A 396 20.91 38.28 -1.90
CA PRO A 396 20.63 39.73 -1.98
C PRO A 396 21.22 40.48 -0.78
N ALA A 397 21.91 41.60 -1.03
CA ALA A 397 22.45 42.44 0.05
C ALA A 397 21.34 42.90 1.02
N ALA A 398 20.17 43.28 0.50
CA ALA A 398 19.01 43.67 1.29
C ALA A 398 18.56 42.59 2.28
N PHE A 399 18.66 41.30 1.92
CA PHE A 399 18.36 40.19 2.81
C PHE A 399 19.34 40.11 3.98
N LEU A 400 20.65 40.20 3.67
CA LEU A 400 21.70 40.07 4.68
C LEU A 400 21.73 41.27 5.65
N GLU A 401 21.55 42.47 5.12
CA GLU A 401 21.54 43.71 5.92
C GLU A 401 20.32 43.78 6.85
N LYS A 402 19.15 43.32 6.40
CA LYS A 402 17.89 43.34 7.16
C LYS A 402 17.66 42.11 8.03
N THR A 403 18.57 41.16 8.15
CA THR A 403 18.36 39.86 8.84
C THR A 403 17.78 40.04 10.24
N LYS A 404 18.23 41.02 11.01
CA LYS A 404 17.73 41.27 12.38
C LYS A 404 16.32 41.84 12.40
N GLU A 405 15.96 42.65 11.41
CA GLU A 405 14.65 43.25 11.27
C GLU A 405 13.64 42.18 10.80
N LEU A 406 14.00 41.41 9.78
CA LEU A 406 13.19 40.31 9.24
C LEU A 406 12.81 39.27 10.31
N ARG A 407 13.69 38.95 11.23
CA ARG A 407 13.42 38.03 12.35
C ARG A 407 12.33 38.52 13.32
N LEU A 408 12.09 39.80 13.40
CA LEU A 408 11.13 40.40 14.30
C LEU A 408 9.79 40.67 13.62
N MET A 409 9.69 40.45 12.31
CA MET A 409 8.46 40.64 11.54
C MET A 409 7.44 39.53 11.84
N PRO A 410 6.13 39.86 11.86
CA PRO A 410 5.09 38.84 11.82
C PRO A 410 5.25 37.94 10.59
N LEU A 411 4.93 36.64 10.74
CA LEU A 411 5.21 35.62 9.69
C LEU A 411 4.66 35.99 8.31
N TYR A 412 3.43 36.51 8.23
CA TYR A 412 2.82 36.85 6.94
C TYR A 412 3.56 37.99 6.25
N GLU A 413 3.83 39.08 6.98
CA GLU A 413 4.58 40.23 6.48
C GLU A 413 6.03 39.85 6.11
N LEU A 414 6.64 38.96 6.89
CA LEU A 414 7.97 38.43 6.60
C LEU A 414 7.99 37.68 5.25
N LEU A 415 6.99 36.87 4.97
CA LEU A 415 6.91 36.14 3.70
C LEU A 415 6.69 37.07 2.50
N GLU A 416 5.90 38.13 2.65
CA GLU A 416 5.73 39.17 1.61
C GLU A 416 7.04 39.93 1.36
N GLU A 417 7.77 40.29 2.43
CA GLU A 417 9.07 40.97 2.29
C GLU A 417 10.12 40.05 1.64
N LEU A 418 10.15 38.76 2.00
CA LEU A 418 11.03 37.77 1.35
C LEU A 418 10.69 37.61 -0.13
N PHE A 419 9.39 37.55 -0.48
CA PHE A 419 8.95 37.50 -1.88
C PHE A 419 9.49 38.69 -2.68
N SER A 420 9.45 39.88 -2.08
CA SER A 420 9.94 41.11 -2.69
C SER A 420 11.47 41.16 -2.77
N ILE A 421 12.20 40.83 -1.70
CA ILE A 421 13.68 40.88 -1.66
C ILE A 421 14.31 39.91 -2.67
N PHE A 422 13.73 38.72 -2.82
CA PHE A 422 14.22 37.69 -3.74
C PHE A 422 13.63 37.79 -5.15
N GLU A 423 12.84 38.83 -5.44
CA GLU A 423 12.21 39.07 -6.76
C GLU A 423 11.51 37.81 -7.31
N MET A 424 10.78 37.08 -6.45
CA MET A 424 10.21 35.78 -6.78
C MET A 424 9.10 35.85 -7.86
N ASN A 425 8.59 37.02 -8.16
CA ASN A 425 7.71 37.29 -9.30
C ASN A 425 8.35 37.02 -10.66
N LEU A 426 9.68 36.90 -10.73
CA LEU A 426 10.39 36.54 -11.97
C LEU A 426 10.37 35.03 -12.25
N ILE A 427 10.04 34.22 -11.25
CA ILE A 427 9.92 32.77 -11.38
C ILE A 427 8.56 32.45 -12.00
N LYS A 428 8.55 31.84 -13.17
CA LYS A 428 7.33 31.54 -13.92
C LYS A 428 6.51 30.42 -13.29
N ASP A 429 5.22 30.40 -13.56
CA ASP A 429 4.27 29.33 -13.21
C ASP A 429 4.16 29.04 -11.69
N GLN A 430 4.40 30.04 -10.81
CA GLN A 430 4.34 29.89 -9.36
C GLN A 430 3.06 30.44 -8.72
N ASP A 431 2.25 31.20 -9.43
CA ASP A 431 1.13 31.97 -8.87
C ASP A 431 0.13 31.09 -8.10
N ALA A 432 -0.28 29.96 -8.68
CA ALA A 432 -1.24 29.04 -8.03
C ALA A 432 -0.69 28.46 -6.73
N TYR A 433 0.61 28.15 -6.68
CA TYR A 433 1.27 27.64 -5.48
C TYR A 433 1.38 28.73 -4.41
N LEU A 434 1.74 29.94 -4.82
CA LEU A 434 1.87 31.09 -3.91
C LEU A 434 0.53 31.44 -3.28
N PHE A 435 -0.54 31.53 -4.06
CA PHE A 435 -1.89 31.77 -3.50
C PHE A 435 -2.27 30.70 -2.48
N ALA A 436 -2.14 29.41 -2.84
CA ALA A 436 -2.47 28.33 -1.94
C ALA A 436 -1.56 28.29 -0.69
N PHE A 437 -0.32 28.72 -0.80
CA PHE A 437 0.62 28.81 0.31
C PHE A 437 0.22 29.93 1.27
N PHE A 438 -0.05 31.15 0.77
CA PHE A 438 -0.47 32.28 1.60
C PHE A 438 -1.82 32.04 2.26
N ASP A 439 -2.76 31.34 1.59
CA ASP A 439 -4.01 30.88 2.21
C ASP A 439 -3.72 29.92 3.37
N ALA A 440 -2.82 28.95 3.17
CA ALA A 440 -2.44 28.01 4.21
C ALA A 440 -1.69 28.66 5.38
N VAL A 441 -0.90 29.70 5.14
CA VAL A 441 -0.27 30.52 6.18
C VAL A 441 -1.33 31.29 6.97
N THR A 442 -2.33 31.84 6.30
CA THR A 442 -3.44 32.53 6.95
C THR A 442 -4.23 31.58 7.84
N ASP A 443 -4.55 30.38 7.35
CA ASP A 443 -5.22 29.33 8.14
C ASP A 443 -4.38 28.93 9.37
N TYR A 444 -3.07 28.77 9.21
CA TYR A 444 -2.18 28.47 10.33
C TYR A 444 -2.22 29.55 11.42
N LEU A 445 -2.17 30.82 11.04
CA LEU A 445 -2.17 31.97 11.95
C LEU A 445 -3.48 32.17 12.71
N GLN A 446 -4.60 31.60 12.24
CA GLN A 446 -5.87 31.62 13.00
C GLN A 446 -5.80 30.84 14.32
N SER A 447 -4.96 29.80 14.37
CA SER A 447 -4.89 28.85 15.49
C SER A 447 -3.53 28.77 16.18
N ASN A 448 -2.49 29.39 15.59
CA ASN A 448 -1.11 29.29 16.06
C ASN A 448 -0.45 30.68 16.16
N SER A 449 0.64 30.75 16.91
CA SER A 449 1.45 31.96 16.98
C SER A 449 2.27 32.16 15.69
N SER A 450 2.67 33.38 15.41
CA SER A 450 3.55 33.73 14.28
C SER A 450 5.04 33.39 14.54
N GLU A 451 5.32 32.43 15.41
CA GLU A 451 6.67 31.99 15.75
C GLU A 451 7.26 31.19 14.58
N LEU A 452 8.49 31.56 14.19
CA LEU A 452 9.18 31.04 13.01
C LEU A 452 9.41 29.52 13.08
N ASP A 453 9.96 29.05 14.20
CA ASP A 453 10.28 27.64 14.41
C ASP A 453 9.01 26.76 14.45
N GLY A 454 7.93 27.29 15.01
CA GLY A 454 6.62 26.64 15.02
C GLY A 454 6.08 26.44 13.61
N PHE A 455 6.18 27.46 12.76
CA PHE A 455 5.74 27.37 11.37
C PHE A 455 6.62 26.45 10.52
N ILE A 456 7.95 26.49 10.66
CA ILE A 456 8.87 25.59 9.95
C ILE A 456 8.54 24.12 10.28
N ARG A 457 8.30 23.83 11.57
CA ARG A 457 7.89 22.47 11.98
C ARG A 457 6.56 22.07 11.38
N TYR A 458 5.56 22.95 11.40
CA TYR A 458 4.25 22.70 10.80
C TYR A 458 4.35 22.49 9.28
N TRP A 459 5.23 23.23 8.61
CA TRP A 459 5.53 23.00 7.21
C TRP A 459 6.09 21.60 6.98
N ASP A 460 7.16 21.23 7.69
CA ASP A 460 7.84 19.93 7.50
C ASP A 460 6.93 18.74 7.82
N GLU A 461 6.03 18.86 8.80
CA GLU A 461 5.13 17.80 9.22
C GLU A 461 3.84 17.72 8.40
N THR A 462 3.34 18.83 7.87
CA THR A 462 1.97 18.91 7.33
C THR A 462 1.88 19.60 5.97
N LEU A 463 2.32 20.86 5.87
CA LEU A 463 2.05 21.69 4.70
C LEU A 463 2.84 21.29 3.47
N CYS A 464 4.06 20.79 3.62
CA CYS A 464 4.92 20.40 2.49
C CYS A 464 4.23 19.42 1.53
N SER A 465 3.36 18.55 2.07
CA SER A 465 2.61 17.55 1.30
C SER A 465 1.22 18.00 0.84
N LYS A 466 0.77 19.19 1.23
CA LYS A 466 -0.53 19.74 0.81
C LYS A 466 -0.51 20.00 -0.69
N THR A 467 -1.54 19.52 -1.39
CA THR A 467 -1.68 19.70 -2.85
C THR A 467 -2.62 20.84 -3.17
N ILE A 468 -2.31 21.57 -4.24
CA ILE A 468 -3.22 22.57 -4.80
C ILE A 468 -4.21 21.91 -5.76
N PRO A 469 -5.45 22.44 -5.92
CA PRO A 469 -6.42 21.91 -6.88
C PRO A 469 -5.90 22.00 -8.31
N SER A 470 -5.85 20.87 -9.02
CA SER A 470 -5.32 20.76 -10.39
C SER A 470 -6.29 21.21 -11.49
N GLY A 471 -7.30 22.00 -11.18
CA GLY A 471 -8.52 22.20 -11.99
C GLY A 471 -8.36 22.72 -13.41
N GLU A 472 -7.25 23.37 -13.78
CA GLU A 472 -7.12 24.08 -15.07
C GLU A 472 -5.76 23.94 -15.77
N VAL A 473 -4.89 23.03 -15.32
CA VAL A 473 -3.58 22.90 -15.98
C VAL A 473 -3.68 21.93 -17.14
N GLU A 474 -3.40 22.39 -18.34
CA GLU A 474 -3.26 21.53 -19.53
C GLU A 474 -2.02 20.65 -19.42
N GLY A 475 -2.17 19.35 -19.62
CA GLY A 475 -1.07 18.39 -19.60
C GLY A 475 -1.51 16.93 -19.46
N ILE A 476 -0.57 16.03 -19.69
CA ILE A 476 -0.77 14.58 -19.52
C ILE A 476 -0.94 14.28 -18.04
N ARG A 477 -2.01 13.60 -17.67
CA ARG A 477 -2.30 13.27 -16.28
C ARG A 477 -1.58 11.99 -15.86
N ILE A 478 -0.87 12.01 -14.73
CA ILE A 478 -0.26 10.80 -14.14
C ILE A 478 -0.88 10.50 -12.78
N PHE A 479 -1.36 9.26 -12.62
CA PHE A 479 -1.93 8.77 -11.38
C PHE A 479 -1.36 7.40 -10.99
N SER A 480 -1.35 7.10 -9.70
CA SER A 480 -1.31 5.69 -9.30
C SER A 480 -2.65 5.01 -9.58
N ILE A 481 -2.63 3.70 -9.86
CA ILE A 481 -3.83 2.89 -10.08
C ILE A 481 -4.86 3.08 -8.95
N HIS A 482 -4.40 3.24 -7.69
CA HIS A 482 -5.30 3.48 -6.56
C HIS A 482 -6.04 4.83 -6.64
N LYS A 483 -5.35 5.87 -7.09
CA LYS A 483 -5.93 7.22 -7.21
C LYS A 483 -6.84 7.36 -8.43
N SER A 484 -6.67 6.52 -9.45
CA SER A 484 -7.50 6.54 -10.65
C SER A 484 -8.86 5.85 -10.46
N LYS A 485 -9.08 5.16 -9.33
CA LYS A 485 -10.37 4.51 -9.06
C LYS A 485 -11.52 5.51 -9.05
N GLY A 486 -12.61 5.18 -9.74
CA GLY A 486 -13.77 6.06 -9.90
C GLY A 486 -13.62 7.11 -11.01
N LEU A 487 -12.41 7.30 -11.58
CA LEU A 487 -12.18 8.24 -12.67
C LEU A 487 -12.40 7.61 -14.04
N GLU A 488 -12.60 8.47 -15.04
CA GLU A 488 -12.76 8.11 -16.45
C GLU A 488 -11.79 8.91 -17.31
N PHE A 489 -11.16 8.24 -18.30
CA PHE A 489 -10.20 8.85 -19.18
C PHE A 489 -10.47 8.43 -20.63
N HIS A 490 -10.22 9.32 -21.58
CA HIS A 490 -10.32 9.01 -23.00
C HIS A 490 -9.26 7.97 -23.42
N THR A 491 -8.01 8.20 -23.00
CA THR A 491 -6.88 7.34 -23.32
C THR A 491 -6.13 6.98 -22.05
N VAL A 492 -5.83 5.70 -21.85
CA VAL A 492 -5.08 5.19 -20.69
C VAL A 492 -3.82 4.50 -21.17
N LEU A 493 -2.68 4.90 -20.63
CA LEU A 493 -1.37 4.29 -20.85
C LEU A 493 -0.89 3.63 -19.55
N LEU A 494 -0.45 2.39 -19.64
CA LEU A 494 0.00 1.58 -18.50
C LEU A 494 1.47 1.16 -18.71
N PRO A 495 2.44 2.02 -18.34
CA PRO A 495 3.85 1.64 -18.40
C PRO A 495 4.25 0.75 -17.21
N PHE A 496 5.38 0.06 -17.32
CA PHE A 496 5.97 -0.75 -16.26
C PHE A 496 5.04 -1.86 -15.75
N CYS A 497 4.40 -2.61 -16.67
CA CYS A 497 3.53 -3.74 -16.32
C CYS A 497 4.31 -5.04 -16.01
N ASP A 498 5.51 -4.93 -15.47
CA ASP A 498 6.44 -6.01 -15.15
C ASP A 498 6.37 -6.50 -13.69
N TRP A 499 5.42 -5.98 -12.91
CA TRP A 499 5.30 -6.37 -11.49
C TRP A 499 4.84 -7.82 -11.32
N LYS A 500 5.39 -8.47 -10.31
CA LYS A 500 4.95 -9.80 -9.92
C LYS A 500 3.52 -9.76 -9.36
N LEU A 501 2.66 -10.68 -9.80
CA LEU A 501 1.30 -10.84 -9.27
C LEU A 501 1.32 -11.52 -7.90
N GLU A 502 2.29 -12.39 -7.66
CA GLU A 502 2.48 -13.05 -6.38
C GLU A 502 3.38 -12.22 -5.46
N TYR A 503 2.99 -12.14 -4.20
CA TYR A 503 3.86 -11.57 -3.18
C TYR A 503 5.04 -12.52 -2.93
N GLU A 504 6.23 -11.95 -2.78
CA GLU A 504 7.36 -12.72 -2.26
C GLU A 504 7.05 -13.12 -0.83
N THR A 505 6.84 -14.41 -0.60
CA THR A 505 6.45 -14.97 0.72
C THR A 505 7.58 -14.94 1.74
N ILE A 506 8.80 -14.62 1.31
CA ILE A 506 9.98 -14.62 2.19
C ILE A 506 9.90 -13.41 3.13
N ASN A 507 9.86 -13.68 4.43
CA ASN A 507 9.84 -12.69 5.51
C ASN A 507 8.57 -11.82 5.62
N GLN A 508 7.43 -12.24 5.08
CA GLN A 508 6.18 -11.54 5.33
C GLN A 508 5.70 -11.72 6.77
N LEU A 509 5.33 -10.61 7.40
CA LEU A 509 4.67 -10.61 8.69
C LEU A 509 3.17 -10.86 8.50
N VAL A 510 2.63 -11.86 9.19
CA VAL A 510 1.23 -12.25 9.12
C VAL A 510 0.64 -12.26 10.53
N TRP A 511 -0.55 -11.66 10.65
CA TRP A 511 -1.34 -11.78 11.87
C TRP A 511 -2.05 -13.15 11.87
N CYS A 512 -1.84 -13.92 12.94
CA CYS A 512 -2.39 -15.26 13.11
C CYS A 512 -3.22 -15.33 14.39
N ALA A 513 -4.44 -15.82 14.30
CA ALA A 513 -5.28 -16.17 15.45
C ALA A 513 -5.13 -17.68 15.73
N PRO A 514 -4.35 -18.10 16.73
CA PRO A 514 -4.09 -19.51 16.96
C PRO A 514 -5.32 -20.20 17.53
N GLN A 515 -5.60 -21.42 17.01
CA GLN A 515 -6.79 -22.20 17.41
C GLN A 515 -6.49 -23.28 18.46
N THR A 516 -5.22 -23.61 18.70
CA THR A 516 -4.82 -24.74 19.54
C THR A 516 -4.04 -24.31 20.77
N ALA A 517 -4.26 -25.02 21.89
CA ALA A 517 -3.51 -24.83 23.14
C ALA A 517 -2.03 -25.18 22.94
N PRO A 518 -1.12 -24.45 23.62
CA PRO A 518 -1.36 -23.34 24.55
C PRO A 518 -1.50 -21.97 23.87
N PHE A 519 -1.32 -21.87 22.56
CA PHE A 519 -1.21 -20.60 21.82
C PHE A 519 -2.54 -19.85 21.71
N ASN A 520 -3.68 -20.56 21.78
CA ASN A 520 -5.02 -19.97 21.77
C ASN A 520 -5.36 -19.17 23.06
N ALA A 521 -4.44 -19.09 24.01
CA ALA A 521 -4.52 -18.13 25.12
C ALA A 521 -4.21 -16.68 24.66
N LEU A 522 -3.67 -16.51 23.45
CA LEU A 522 -3.41 -15.22 22.81
C LEU A 522 -4.39 -15.04 21.65
N ASP A 523 -5.11 -13.94 21.65
CA ASP A 523 -6.11 -13.65 20.62
C ASP A 523 -5.48 -13.55 19.23
N ILE A 524 -4.30 -12.93 19.13
CA ILE A 524 -3.59 -12.72 17.88
C ILE A 524 -2.08 -12.71 18.08
N LEU A 525 -1.36 -13.24 17.11
CA LEU A 525 0.10 -13.30 17.09
C LEU A 525 0.64 -12.73 15.78
N LEU A 526 1.75 -12.01 15.86
CA LEU A 526 2.52 -11.58 14.68
C LEU A 526 3.60 -12.63 14.40
N ILE A 527 3.54 -13.29 13.26
CA ILE A 527 4.48 -14.33 12.86
C ILE A 527 5.11 -14.02 11.50
N THR A 528 6.32 -14.54 11.28
CA THR A 528 6.92 -14.54 9.93
C THR A 528 6.46 -15.79 9.18
N TYR A 529 5.88 -15.57 7.99
CA TYR A 529 5.62 -16.64 7.04
C TYR A 529 6.89 -16.91 6.24
N SER A 530 7.37 -18.16 6.24
CA SER A 530 8.56 -18.61 5.50
C SER A 530 8.26 -19.84 4.66
#